data_aa6266722efbf20286b9a847578c57ff
#
_entry.id   aa6266722efbf20286b9a847578c57ff
#
_cell.length_a   1.000
_cell.length_b   1.000
_cell.length_c   1.000
_cell.angle_alpha   90.00
_cell.angle_beta   90.00
_cell.angle_gamma   90.00
#
_symmetry.space_group_name_H-M   'P 1'
#
loop_
_entity.id
_entity.type
_entity.pdbx_description
1 polymer ?
#
loop_
_entity_poly.entity_id
_entity_poly.type
_entity_poly.pdbx_seq_one_letter_code
_entity_poly.pdbx_strand_id
1 'polypeptide(L)'
;MSLIEMMVVVTLVAMCTLWGIHTWRDYQQALKLEQSAQQLRLYLYGVQAEANNYNRSAVLWGIAGANGCVGSGTRPSGCHNAVGKIFAINEPGVELLAVSEKTMGFYGLRNAALAGHITLKNSAGSLRIVLSVRGRLRTCSENQPLLSIGLCQ
;
A
#
# COMPACT_ATOMS: atom_id res chain seq x y z
N MET A 1 7.20 49.21 20.47
CA MET A 1 6.99 47.77 20.77
C MET A 1 7.64 47.43 22.11
N SER A 2 6.86 46.87 23.02
CA SER A 2 7.35 46.46 24.33
C SER A 2 8.15 45.16 24.22
N LEU A 3 9.20 45.00 25.02
CA LEU A 3 10.02 43.79 25.06
C LEU A 3 9.19 42.54 25.38
N ILE A 4 8.15 42.68 26.20
CA ILE A 4 7.21 41.62 26.53
C ILE A 4 6.37 41.17 25.32
N GLU A 5 5.99 42.11 24.46
CA GLU A 5 5.19 41.82 23.24
C GLU A 5 6.01 40.97 22.26
N MET A 6 7.31 41.25 22.12
CA MET A 6 8.21 40.42 21.31
C MET A 6 8.40 39.04 21.88
N MET A 7 8.50 38.89 23.22
CA MET A 7 8.60 37.56 23.85
C MET A 7 7.34 36.71 23.65
N VAL A 8 6.16 37.33 23.73
CA VAL A 8 4.88 36.63 23.49
C VAL A 8 4.79 36.18 22.04
N VAL A 9 5.14 37.02 21.08
CA VAL A 9 5.12 36.67 19.67
C VAL A 9 6.06 35.49 19.37
N VAL A 10 7.29 35.52 19.87
CA VAL A 10 8.28 34.44 19.66
C VAL A 10 7.80 33.10 20.26
N THR A 11 7.19 33.13 21.46
CA THR A 11 6.68 31.92 22.09
C THR A 11 5.48 31.33 21.32
N LEU A 12 4.57 32.18 20.83
CA LEU A 12 3.44 31.73 20.01
C LEU A 12 3.91 31.11 18.68
N VAL A 13 4.87 31.76 17.99
CA VAL A 13 5.42 31.23 16.75
C VAL A 13 6.13 29.89 16.99
N ALA A 14 6.90 29.77 18.09
CA ALA A 14 7.54 28.51 18.45
C ALA A 14 6.54 27.37 18.69
N MET A 15 5.45 27.65 19.42
CA MET A 15 4.38 26.65 19.63
C MET A 15 3.70 26.22 18.32
N CYS A 16 3.35 27.18 17.47
CA CYS A 16 2.71 26.87 16.19
C CYS A 16 3.60 26.05 15.25
N THR A 17 4.91 26.33 15.22
CA THR A 17 5.85 25.61 14.37
C THR A 17 6.05 24.16 14.82
N LEU A 18 6.11 23.89 16.12
CA LEU A 18 6.22 22.53 16.65
C LEU A 18 4.99 21.66 16.29
N TRP A 19 3.80 22.20 16.42
CA TRP A 19 2.58 21.49 16.04
C TRP A 19 2.49 21.26 14.54
N GLY A 20 2.86 22.25 13.73
CA GLY A 20 2.85 22.15 12.28
C GLY A 20 3.76 21.07 11.73
N ILE A 21 4.95 20.91 12.27
CA ILE A 21 5.94 19.89 11.83
C ILE A 21 5.43 18.48 12.12
N HIS A 22 4.81 18.26 13.28
CA HIS A 22 4.30 16.94 13.65
C HIS A 22 3.18 16.49 12.70
N THR A 23 2.19 17.35 12.51
CA THR A 23 1.06 17.08 11.60
C THR A 23 1.52 16.87 10.16
N TRP A 24 2.53 17.62 9.71
CA TRP A 24 3.11 17.47 8.38
C TRP A 24 3.79 16.11 8.16
N ARG A 25 4.52 15.61 9.15
CA ARG A 25 5.16 14.29 9.09
C ARG A 25 4.13 13.17 8.99
N ASP A 26 3.07 13.22 9.80
CA ASP A 26 2.00 12.22 9.77
C ASP A 26 1.30 12.21 8.41
N TYR A 27 1.02 13.37 7.86
CA TYR A 27 0.44 13.51 6.53
C TYR A 27 1.34 12.94 5.43
N GLN A 28 2.65 13.20 5.49
CA GLN A 28 3.60 12.63 4.54
C GLN A 28 3.68 11.11 4.63
N GLN A 29 3.65 10.54 5.83
CA GLN A 29 3.61 9.09 5.99
C GLN A 29 2.34 8.47 5.40
N ALA A 30 1.19 9.11 5.61
CA ALA A 30 -0.07 8.69 5.00
C ALA A 30 -0.01 8.73 3.46
N LEU A 31 0.56 9.79 2.88
CA LEU A 31 0.75 9.89 1.42
C LEU A 31 1.66 8.80 0.87
N LYS A 32 2.77 8.48 1.53
CA LYS A 32 3.68 7.41 1.11
C LYS A 32 2.99 6.05 1.09
N LEU A 33 2.19 5.77 2.11
CA LEU A 33 1.43 4.53 2.19
C LEU A 33 0.39 4.45 1.06
N GLU A 34 -0.35 5.53 0.82
CA GLU A 34 -1.33 5.60 -0.27
C GLU A 34 -0.67 5.44 -1.64
N GLN A 35 0.46 6.09 -1.89
CA GLN A 35 1.21 5.96 -3.14
C GLN A 35 1.67 4.52 -3.37
N SER A 36 2.23 3.87 -2.33
CA SER A 36 2.65 2.46 -2.42
C SER A 36 1.47 1.54 -2.72
N ALA A 37 0.33 1.77 -2.09
CA ALA A 37 -0.90 1.01 -2.34
C ALA A 37 -1.41 1.21 -3.77
N GLN A 38 -1.37 2.42 -4.29
CA GLN A 38 -1.77 2.71 -5.67
C GLN A 38 -0.83 2.07 -6.69
N GLN A 39 0.48 2.12 -6.46
CA GLN A 39 1.47 1.45 -7.32
C GLN A 39 1.27 -0.07 -7.33
N LEU A 40 1.05 -0.67 -6.17
CA LEU A 40 0.73 -2.10 -6.08
C LEU A 40 -0.57 -2.43 -6.82
N ARG A 41 -1.60 -1.61 -6.67
CA ARG A 41 -2.86 -1.79 -7.38
C ARG A 41 -2.70 -1.70 -8.91
N LEU A 42 -1.89 -0.76 -9.40
CA LEU A 42 -1.56 -0.65 -10.83
C LEU A 42 -0.80 -1.87 -11.33
N TYR A 43 0.14 -2.39 -10.55
CA TYR A 43 0.83 -3.62 -10.85
C TYR A 43 -0.15 -4.80 -10.97
N LEU A 44 -1.08 -4.93 -10.04
CA LEU A 44 -2.10 -6.00 -10.06
C LEU A 44 -3.03 -5.88 -11.27
N TYR A 45 -3.40 -4.66 -11.68
CA TYR A 45 -4.16 -4.45 -12.92
C TYR A 45 -3.35 -4.88 -14.15
N GLY A 46 -2.04 -4.63 -14.15
CA GLY A 46 -1.14 -5.11 -15.21
C GLY A 46 -1.11 -6.63 -15.30
N VAL A 47 -1.00 -7.32 -14.17
CA VAL A 47 -1.06 -8.79 -14.10
C VAL A 47 -2.43 -9.32 -14.56
N GLN A 48 -3.51 -8.66 -14.15
CA GLN A 48 -4.87 -9.02 -14.59
C GLN A 48 -5.03 -8.88 -16.11
N ALA A 49 -4.57 -7.76 -16.68
CA ALA A 49 -4.61 -7.53 -18.13
C ALA A 49 -3.80 -8.57 -18.91
N GLU A 50 -2.62 -8.91 -18.40
CA GLU A 50 -1.78 -9.94 -19.01
C GLU A 50 -2.44 -11.31 -18.96
N ALA A 51 -3.01 -11.69 -17.81
CA ALA A 51 -3.76 -12.94 -17.64
C ALA A 51 -4.94 -13.02 -18.64
N ASN A 52 -5.69 -11.93 -18.79
CA ASN A 52 -6.82 -11.87 -19.73
C ASN A 52 -6.37 -11.92 -21.20
N ASN A 53 -5.33 -11.18 -21.57
CA ASN A 53 -4.85 -11.09 -22.94
C ASN A 53 -4.28 -12.42 -23.46
N TYR A 54 -3.55 -13.13 -22.59
CA TYR A 54 -2.94 -14.41 -22.94
C TYR A 54 -3.76 -15.62 -22.52
N ASN A 55 -4.93 -15.40 -21.94
CA ASN A 55 -5.82 -16.44 -21.42
C ASN A 55 -5.09 -17.45 -20.50
N ARG A 56 -4.31 -16.92 -19.59
CA ARG A 56 -3.50 -17.70 -18.62
C ARG A 56 -3.86 -17.30 -17.19
N SER A 57 -3.92 -18.30 -16.32
CA SER A 57 -4.07 -18.02 -14.88
C SER A 57 -2.79 -17.45 -14.30
N ALA A 58 -2.90 -16.38 -13.53
CA ALA A 58 -1.81 -15.75 -12.81
C ALA A 58 -2.05 -15.87 -11.29
N VAL A 59 -1.33 -16.77 -10.66
CA VAL A 59 -1.35 -16.93 -9.20
C VAL A 59 -0.40 -15.92 -8.59
N LEU A 60 -0.88 -15.17 -7.61
CA LEU A 60 -0.11 -14.16 -6.91
C LEU A 60 0.59 -14.76 -5.69
N TRP A 61 1.81 -14.33 -5.46
CA TRP A 61 2.58 -14.63 -4.26
C TRP A 61 3.14 -13.34 -3.67
N GLY A 62 3.46 -13.35 -2.40
CA GLY A 62 4.10 -12.22 -1.72
C GLY A 62 5.09 -12.68 -0.67
N ILE A 63 6.13 -11.89 -0.49
CA ILE A 63 7.12 -12.03 0.57
C ILE A 63 6.99 -10.83 1.48
N ALA A 64 6.62 -11.06 2.73
CA ALA A 64 6.41 -10.01 3.72
C ALA A 64 7.73 -9.37 4.17
N GLY A 65 7.65 -8.14 4.66
CA GLY A 65 8.76 -7.40 5.25
C GLY A 65 8.91 -5.98 4.73
N ALA A 66 9.91 -5.26 5.23
CA ALA A 66 10.23 -3.89 4.84
C ALA A 66 10.68 -3.79 3.37
N ASN A 67 11.37 -4.81 2.87
CA ASN A 67 11.73 -4.96 1.47
C ASN A 67 10.89 -6.04 0.80
N GLY A 68 9.63 -6.11 1.18
CA GLY A 68 8.67 -7.07 0.67
C GLY A 68 8.42 -6.90 -0.82
N CYS A 69 8.00 -7.98 -1.44
CA CYS A 69 7.64 -7.96 -2.86
C CYS A 69 6.42 -8.84 -3.15
N VAL A 70 5.76 -8.51 -4.23
CA VAL A 70 4.61 -9.26 -4.77
C VAL A 70 4.91 -9.61 -6.21
N GLY A 71 4.60 -10.82 -6.60
CA GLY A 71 4.77 -11.29 -7.96
C GLY A 71 3.69 -12.28 -8.37
N SER A 72 3.77 -12.71 -9.61
CA SER A 72 2.89 -13.73 -10.17
C SER A 72 3.69 -14.96 -10.64
N GLY A 73 3.06 -16.13 -10.56
CA GLY A 73 3.66 -17.40 -10.97
C GLY A 73 4.32 -18.16 -9.83
N THR A 74 5.49 -18.72 -10.06
CA THR A 74 6.23 -19.51 -9.05
C THR A 74 6.84 -18.60 -7.98
N ARG A 75 6.56 -18.91 -6.72
CA ARG A 75 7.12 -18.16 -5.58
C ARG A 75 8.62 -18.43 -5.45
N PRO A 76 9.48 -17.41 -5.49
CA PRO A 76 10.91 -17.57 -5.26
C PRO A 76 11.23 -17.66 -3.76
N SER A 77 12.48 -18.02 -3.45
CA SER A 77 12.98 -18.01 -2.07
C SER A 77 13.19 -16.61 -1.50
N GLY A 78 13.34 -15.60 -2.36
CA GLY A 78 13.51 -14.20 -1.99
C GLY A 78 13.24 -13.27 -3.16
N CYS A 79 13.02 -11.99 -2.88
CA CYS A 79 12.68 -10.99 -3.89
C CYS A 79 13.75 -10.83 -4.98
N HIS A 80 15.03 -11.05 -4.63
CA HIS A 80 16.13 -10.95 -5.57
C HIS A 80 16.20 -12.10 -6.59
N ASN A 81 15.62 -13.24 -6.25
CA ASN A 81 15.62 -14.44 -7.09
C ASN A 81 14.34 -14.56 -7.93
N ALA A 82 13.49 -13.55 -7.90
CA ALA A 82 12.24 -13.57 -8.66
C ALA A 82 12.51 -13.43 -10.16
N VAL A 83 11.85 -14.27 -10.94
CA VAL A 83 11.87 -14.21 -12.40
C VAL A 83 10.62 -13.53 -12.90
N GLY A 84 10.77 -12.56 -13.79
CA GLY A 84 9.65 -11.81 -14.38
C GLY A 84 9.38 -10.47 -13.71
N LYS A 85 8.21 -9.93 -13.99
CA LYS A 85 7.79 -8.63 -13.43
C LYS A 85 7.32 -8.81 -12.00
N ILE A 86 7.98 -8.14 -11.07
CA ILE A 86 7.61 -8.10 -9.66
C ILE A 86 7.36 -6.66 -9.22
N PHE A 87 6.53 -6.50 -8.21
CA PHE A 87 6.39 -5.26 -7.47
C PHE A 87 7.23 -5.36 -6.20
N ALA A 88 8.22 -4.50 -6.05
CA ALA A 88 9.02 -4.39 -4.83
C ALA A 88 8.68 -3.09 -4.10
N ILE A 89 8.59 -3.15 -2.78
CA ILE A 89 8.37 -1.95 -1.96
C ILE A 89 9.68 -1.18 -1.90
N ASN A 90 9.68 0.04 -2.45
CA ASN A 90 10.83 0.94 -2.46
C ASN A 90 10.69 2.12 -1.50
N GLU A 91 9.50 2.35 -0.93
CA GLU A 91 9.27 3.45 -0.02
C GLU A 91 9.77 3.12 1.39
N PRO A 92 10.66 3.97 1.95
CA PRO A 92 11.14 3.79 3.32
C PRO A 92 9.99 3.85 4.33
N GLY A 93 9.95 2.90 5.24
CA GLY A 93 8.95 2.82 6.30
C GLY A 93 7.65 2.11 5.91
N VAL A 94 7.45 1.77 4.66
CA VAL A 94 6.32 0.94 4.20
C VAL A 94 6.71 -0.52 4.19
N GLU A 95 5.88 -1.35 4.79
CA GLU A 95 6.09 -2.80 4.90
C GLU A 95 4.95 -3.57 4.25
N LEU A 96 5.27 -4.68 3.61
CA LEU A 96 4.28 -5.69 3.25
C LEU A 96 4.01 -6.56 4.47
N LEU A 97 2.83 -6.42 5.04
CA LEU A 97 2.47 -7.13 6.28
C LEU A 97 2.07 -8.58 5.99
N ALA A 98 1.13 -8.76 5.08
CA ALA A 98 0.62 -10.07 4.73
C ALA A 98 0.05 -10.10 3.31
N VAL A 99 0.18 -11.24 2.69
CA VAL A 99 -0.66 -11.67 1.58
C VAL A 99 -1.60 -12.72 2.15
N SER A 100 -2.84 -12.74 1.70
CA SER A 100 -3.87 -13.68 2.13
C SER A 100 -3.30 -15.11 2.25
N GLU A 101 -3.66 -15.82 3.31
CA GLU A 101 -3.24 -17.23 3.53
C GLU A 101 -3.70 -18.15 2.41
N LYS A 102 -4.85 -17.83 1.81
CA LYS A 102 -5.37 -18.56 0.65
C LYS A 102 -4.72 -18.04 -0.61
N THR A 103 -4.48 -18.96 -1.52
CA THR A 103 -4.02 -18.63 -2.88
C THR A 103 -4.93 -17.58 -3.49
N MET A 104 -4.35 -16.45 -3.92
CA MET A 104 -5.08 -15.43 -4.65
C MET A 104 -4.50 -15.26 -6.06
N GLY A 105 -5.29 -14.79 -7.00
CA GLY A 105 -4.81 -14.62 -8.36
C GLY A 105 -5.94 -14.37 -9.35
N PHE A 106 -5.56 -14.29 -10.62
CA PHE A 106 -6.47 -14.04 -11.72
C PHE A 106 -6.61 -15.29 -12.60
N TYR A 107 -7.84 -15.58 -13.02
CA TYR A 107 -8.09 -16.50 -14.11
C TYR A 107 -8.13 -15.74 -15.43
N GLY A 108 -7.60 -16.34 -16.49
CA GLY A 108 -7.54 -15.69 -17.80
C GLY A 108 -8.89 -15.45 -18.47
N LEU A 109 -9.93 -16.19 -18.09
CA LEU A 109 -11.25 -16.12 -18.69
C LEU A 109 -12.23 -15.32 -17.82
N ARG A 110 -13.01 -14.42 -18.46
CA ARG A 110 -14.18 -13.74 -17.88
C ARG A 110 -13.89 -12.87 -16.65
N ASN A 111 -12.67 -12.36 -16.51
CA ASN A 111 -12.28 -11.56 -15.34
C ASN A 111 -12.51 -12.26 -13.98
N ALA A 112 -12.60 -13.58 -13.97
CA ALA A 112 -12.70 -14.31 -12.72
C ALA A 112 -11.39 -14.29 -11.95
N ALA A 113 -11.48 -14.29 -10.63
CA ALA A 113 -10.33 -14.26 -9.76
C ALA A 113 -10.49 -15.16 -8.53
N LEU A 114 -9.36 -15.57 -7.97
CA LEU A 114 -9.28 -16.12 -6.62
C LEU A 114 -9.20 -14.97 -5.64
N ALA A 115 -10.25 -14.79 -4.84
CA ALA A 115 -10.34 -13.70 -3.88
C ALA A 115 -9.24 -13.77 -2.83
N GLY A 116 -8.75 -12.60 -2.44
CA GLY A 116 -7.74 -12.47 -1.41
C GLY A 116 -7.46 -11.01 -1.10
N HIS A 117 -6.46 -10.77 -0.28
CA HIS A 117 -6.05 -9.41 0.07
C HIS A 117 -4.55 -9.32 0.29
N ILE A 118 -4.03 -8.12 0.12
CA ILE A 118 -2.64 -7.76 0.41
C ILE A 118 -2.68 -6.54 1.32
N THR A 119 -1.94 -6.59 2.43
CA THR A 119 -1.89 -5.51 3.41
C THR A 119 -0.53 -4.83 3.41
N LEU A 120 -0.53 -3.52 3.24
CA LEU A 120 0.62 -2.64 3.43
C LEU A 120 0.46 -1.85 4.71
N LYS A 121 1.55 -1.63 5.44
CA LYS A 121 1.58 -0.93 6.73
C LYS A 121 2.74 0.05 6.79
N ASN A 122 2.51 1.17 7.49
CA ASN A 122 3.56 2.07 7.97
C ASN A 122 3.13 2.73 9.29
N SER A 123 3.85 3.77 9.73
CA SER A 123 3.53 4.49 10.96
C SER A 123 2.17 5.22 10.93
N ALA A 124 1.63 5.54 9.75
CA ALA A 124 0.34 6.20 9.61
C ALA A 124 -0.86 5.24 9.69
N GLY A 125 -0.68 3.95 9.42
CA GLY A 125 -1.74 2.97 9.46
C GLY A 125 -1.51 1.78 8.54
N SER A 126 -2.58 1.06 8.23
CA SER A 126 -2.57 -0.12 7.37
C SER A 126 -3.59 0.02 6.26
N LEU A 127 -3.17 -0.16 5.03
CA LEU A 127 -4.04 -0.24 3.85
C LEU A 127 -4.12 -1.66 3.33
N ARG A 128 -5.32 -2.08 3.00
CA ARG A 128 -5.60 -3.39 2.45
C ARG A 128 -6.09 -3.25 1.02
N ILE A 129 -5.48 -3.99 0.11
CA ILE A 129 -5.96 -4.15 -1.26
C ILE A 129 -6.69 -5.47 -1.33
N VAL A 130 -7.98 -5.42 -1.61
CA VAL A 130 -8.86 -6.58 -1.66
C VAL A 130 -9.18 -6.93 -3.10
N LEU A 131 -8.97 -8.17 -3.46
CA LEU A 131 -9.37 -8.76 -4.74
C LEU A 131 -10.65 -9.56 -4.55
N SER A 132 -11.70 -9.19 -5.27
CA SER A 132 -12.96 -9.94 -5.28
C SER A 132 -12.94 -11.10 -6.29
N VAL A 133 -13.86 -12.05 -6.13
CA VAL A 133 -14.05 -13.18 -7.07
C VAL A 133 -14.30 -12.72 -8.51
N ARG A 134 -14.85 -11.52 -8.69
CA ARG A 134 -15.11 -10.92 -10.01
C ARG A 134 -13.91 -10.17 -10.59
N GLY A 135 -12.72 -10.29 -9.99
CA GLY A 135 -11.52 -9.60 -10.44
C GLY A 135 -11.48 -8.10 -10.13
N ARG A 136 -12.32 -7.62 -9.21
CA ARG A 136 -12.36 -6.21 -8.82
C ARG A 136 -11.39 -5.95 -7.68
N LEU A 137 -10.51 -4.97 -7.86
CA LEU A 137 -9.56 -4.50 -6.86
C LEU A 137 -10.14 -3.29 -6.10
N ARG A 138 -10.11 -3.35 -4.79
CA ARG A 138 -10.51 -2.26 -3.89
C ARG A 138 -9.41 -2.00 -2.89
N THR A 139 -9.23 -0.73 -2.53
CA THR A 139 -8.32 -0.31 -1.45
C THR A 139 -9.15 0.20 -0.29
N CYS A 140 -8.87 -0.29 0.91
CA CYS A 140 -9.52 0.15 2.14
C CYS A 140 -8.51 0.28 3.28
N SER A 141 -8.85 1.05 4.31
CA SER A 141 -8.04 1.20 5.52
C SER A 141 -8.56 0.29 6.64
N GLU A 142 -7.66 -0.35 7.39
CA GLU A 142 -8.06 -1.33 8.40
C GLU A 142 -8.57 -0.70 9.71
N ASN A 143 -7.84 0.25 10.27
CA ASN A 143 -8.10 0.73 11.62
C ASN A 143 -8.80 2.09 11.67
N GLN A 144 -8.45 2.98 10.76
CA GLN A 144 -9.00 4.34 10.69
C GLN A 144 -8.98 4.81 9.24
N PRO A 145 -9.88 5.71 8.84
CA PRO A 145 -9.81 6.29 7.51
C PRO A 145 -8.46 6.96 7.29
N LEU A 146 -7.86 6.73 6.13
CA LEU A 146 -6.57 7.30 5.76
C LEU A 146 -6.75 8.18 4.52
N LEU A 147 -6.55 9.50 4.67
CA LEU A 147 -6.78 10.48 3.60
C LEU A 147 -8.17 10.29 2.98
N SER A 148 -8.23 9.99 1.68
CA SER A 148 -9.47 9.74 0.94
C SER A 148 -9.96 8.28 1.02
N ILE A 149 -9.21 7.40 1.69
CA ILE A 149 -9.49 5.95 1.73
C ILE A 149 -10.34 5.62 2.95
N GLY A 150 -11.53 5.07 2.70
CA GLY A 150 -12.45 4.64 3.75
C GLY A 150 -12.05 3.33 4.42
N LEU A 151 -12.75 2.99 5.51
CA LEU A 151 -12.56 1.75 6.24
C LEU A 151 -12.95 0.52 5.42
N CYS A 152 -12.28 -0.60 5.69
CA CYS A 152 -12.70 -1.91 5.21
C CYS A 152 -14.02 -2.32 5.88
N GLN A 153 -14.97 -2.80 5.07
CA GLN A 153 -16.24 -3.37 5.51
C GLN A 153 -16.18 -4.88 5.48
#